data_03c0ad0cdd37f9907d65db29f2b4a693
#
_entry.id   03c0ad0cdd37f9907d65db29f2b4a693
#
_cell.length_a   1.000
_cell.length_b   1.000
_cell.length_c   1.000
_cell.angle_alpha   90.00
_cell.angle_beta   90.00
_cell.angle_gamma   90.00
#
_symmetry.space_group_name_H-M   'P 1'
#
loop_
_entity.id
_entity.type
_entity.pdbx_description
1 polymer ?
#
loop_
_entity_poly.entity_id
_entity_poly.type
_entity_poly.pdbx_seq_one_letter_code
_entity_poly.pdbx_strand_id
1 'polypeptide(L)'
;MKNKQFAVIGIGRFGESLVKELTRLGYEVMAIDIDEEKINDTVDIATHAVQADSMDEDTLKALGIRNFDVVIVAIGNNIQSNILTTIMLKELGVNKVVAKAQNALHGKVLEKIGADLVIYPERDMAIKLARSLVSNNFLEQINLSPTHSVMEFFTPVTLADKSLVETGLRKKMGVTVLAIRRNDDVIVAPGPEERLRKGDVIVALGSNDDLEYITNLD
;
A
#
# COMPACT_ATOMS: atom_id res chain seq x y z
N MET A 1 -21.28 12.54 0.36
CA MET A 1 -20.40 11.55 -0.28
C MET A 1 -21.20 10.26 -0.37
N LYS A 2 -21.22 9.56 -1.49
CA LYS A 2 -21.72 8.17 -1.50
C LYS A 2 -20.74 7.39 -0.63
N ASN A 3 -21.21 6.80 0.46
CA ASN A 3 -20.38 5.89 1.23
C ASN A 3 -20.03 4.71 0.32
N LYS A 4 -18.76 4.55 -0.01
CA LYS A 4 -18.32 3.36 -0.74
C LYS A 4 -18.50 2.14 0.14
N GLN A 5 -18.98 1.06 -0.48
CA GLN A 5 -19.14 -0.24 0.15
C GLN A 5 -18.06 -1.21 -0.35
N PHE A 6 -17.46 -1.92 0.59
CA PHE A 6 -16.39 -2.87 0.32
C PHE A 6 -16.80 -4.28 0.71
N ALA A 7 -16.38 -5.27 -0.08
CA ALA A 7 -16.42 -6.66 0.34
C ALA A 7 -15.00 -7.23 0.33
N VAL A 8 -14.62 -7.95 1.38
CA VAL A 8 -13.34 -8.64 1.50
C VAL A 8 -13.57 -10.13 1.59
N ILE A 9 -13.09 -10.87 0.60
CA ILE A 9 -13.20 -12.32 0.49
C ILE A 9 -11.87 -12.96 0.85
N GLY A 10 -11.87 -13.78 1.90
CA GLY A 10 -10.66 -14.38 2.47
C GLY A 10 -10.14 -13.58 3.66
N ILE A 11 -10.53 -14.01 4.88
CA ILE A 11 -10.18 -13.35 6.14
C ILE A 11 -8.97 -14.05 6.76
N GLY A 12 -7.85 -13.95 6.05
CA GLY A 12 -6.53 -14.22 6.58
C GLY A 12 -5.91 -12.94 7.15
N ARG A 13 -4.63 -12.99 7.55
CA ARG A 13 -3.90 -11.84 8.14
C ARG A 13 -4.05 -10.54 7.35
N PHE A 14 -3.96 -10.62 6.02
CA PHE A 14 -4.11 -9.45 5.15
C PHE A 14 -5.58 -8.99 5.08
N GLY A 15 -6.52 -9.92 4.84
CA GLY A 15 -7.96 -9.59 4.74
C GLY A 15 -8.49 -8.99 6.04
N GLU A 16 -8.17 -9.57 7.19
CA GLU A 16 -8.54 -9.07 8.51
C GLU A 16 -8.00 -7.65 8.76
N SER A 17 -6.72 -7.41 8.47
CA SER A 17 -6.10 -6.09 8.61
C SER A 17 -6.78 -5.05 7.73
N LEU A 18 -7.16 -5.45 6.51
CA LEU A 18 -7.85 -4.57 5.57
C LEU A 18 -9.28 -4.24 6.04
N VAL A 19 -10.03 -5.23 6.55
CA VAL A 19 -11.36 -5.02 7.15
C VAL A 19 -11.26 -4.04 8.30
N LYS A 20 -10.34 -4.26 9.24
CA LYS A 20 -10.10 -3.36 10.39
C LYS A 20 -9.86 -1.92 9.95
N GLU A 21 -8.99 -1.72 8.98
CA GLU A 21 -8.61 -0.37 8.54
C GLU A 21 -9.74 0.31 7.77
N LEU A 22 -10.44 -0.37 6.85
CA LEU A 22 -11.57 0.19 6.12
C LEU A 22 -12.70 0.59 7.07
N THR A 23 -13.02 -0.24 8.08
CA THR A 23 -14.03 0.07 9.10
C THR A 23 -13.59 1.27 9.97
N ARG A 24 -12.31 1.32 10.37
CA ARG A 24 -11.74 2.48 11.10
C ARG A 24 -11.86 3.79 10.31
N LEU A 25 -11.74 3.72 8.99
CA LEU A 25 -11.92 4.85 8.07
C LEU A 25 -13.39 5.22 7.86
N GLY A 26 -14.34 4.49 8.47
CA GLY A 26 -15.78 4.79 8.43
C GLY A 26 -16.51 4.25 7.20
N TYR A 27 -15.95 3.24 6.52
CA TYR A 27 -16.62 2.57 5.40
C TYR A 27 -17.40 1.35 5.86
N GLU A 28 -18.45 1.02 5.12
CA GLU A 28 -19.20 -0.22 5.26
C GLU A 28 -18.40 -1.37 4.63
N VAL A 29 -18.15 -2.42 5.39
CA VAL A 29 -17.34 -3.56 4.97
C VAL A 29 -18.06 -4.87 5.24
N MET A 30 -18.21 -5.71 4.20
CA MET A 30 -18.62 -7.10 4.33
C MET A 30 -17.37 -8.00 4.31
N ALA A 31 -17.20 -8.79 5.36
CA ALA A 31 -16.18 -9.83 5.46
C ALA A 31 -16.77 -11.19 5.07
N ILE A 32 -16.09 -11.94 4.19
CA ILE A 32 -16.53 -13.24 3.68
C ILE A 32 -15.37 -14.22 3.79
N ASP A 33 -15.58 -15.35 4.46
CA ASP A 33 -14.65 -16.51 4.47
C ASP A 33 -15.46 -17.80 4.56
N ILE A 34 -14.91 -18.91 4.10
CA ILE A 34 -15.49 -20.23 4.25
C ILE A 34 -15.32 -20.76 5.67
N ASP A 35 -14.34 -20.26 6.39
CA ASP A 35 -13.95 -20.65 7.74
C ASP A 35 -14.75 -19.86 8.78
N GLU A 36 -15.59 -20.59 9.54
CA GLU A 36 -16.46 -20.02 10.56
C GLU A 36 -15.67 -19.34 11.69
N GLU A 37 -14.53 -19.88 12.09
CA GLU A 37 -13.71 -19.32 13.17
C GLU A 37 -13.21 -17.90 12.79
N LYS A 38 -12.71 -17.72 11.57
CA LYS A 38 -12.28 -16.42 11.09
C LYS A 38 -13.41 -15.40 10.96
N ILE A 39 -14.61 -15.87 10.60
CA ILE A 39 -15.78 -15.01 10.55
C ILE A 39 -16.16 -14.56 11.95
N ASN A 40 -16.19 -15.46 12.92
CA ASN A 40 -16.48 -15.14 14.32
C ASN A 40 -15.50 -14.10 14.89
N ASP A 41 -14.21 -14.20 14.57
CA ASP A 41 -13.17 -13.23 14.97
C ASP A 41 -13.38 -11.83 14.33
N THR A 42 -14.19 -11.76 13.29
CA THR A 42 -14.38 -10.52 12.50
C THR A 42 -15.74 -9.85 12.75
N VAL A 43 -16.67 -10.50 13.46
CA VAL A 43 -18.05 -10.00 13.70
C VAL A 43 -18.05 -8.62 14.38
N ASP A 44 -17.16 -8.38 15.33
CA ASP A 44 -17.08 -7.10 16.06
C ASP A 44 -16.34 -6.00 15.28
N ILE A 45 -15.77 -6.34 14.13
CA ILE A 45 -14.89 -5.46 13.35
C ILE A 45 -15.55 -5.04 12.05
N ALA A 46 -16.16 -5.98 11.31
CA ALA A 46 -16.81 -5.73 10.04
C ALA A 46 -18.23 -5.19 10.24
N THR A 47 -18.76 -4.46 9.25
CA THR A 47 -20.18 -4.10 9.24
C THR A 47 -21.07 -5.33 9.08
N HIS A 48 -20.62 -6.27 8.25
CA HIS A 48 -21.24 -7.58 8.05
C HIS A 48 -20.15 -8.64 7.97
N ALA A 49 -20.32 -9.75 8.68
CA ALA A 49 -19.43 -10.91 8.61
C ALA A 49 -20.25 -12.13 8.21
N VAL A 50 -19.88 -12.80 7.13
CA VAL A 50 -20.67 -13.88 6.52
C VAL A 50 -19.78 -15.07 6.22
N GLN A 51 -20.13 -16.24 6.78
CA GLN A 51 -19.54 -17.51 6.36
C GLN A 51 -20.13 -17.93 5.02
N ALA A 52 -19.29 -18.01 3.98
CA ALA A 52 -19.74 -18.40 2.66
C ALA A 52 -18.59 -18.94 1.80
N ASP A 53 -18.93 -19.87 0.89
CA ASP A 53 -18.02 -20.30 -0.17
C ASP A 53 -18.08 -19.31 -1.34
N SER A 54 -16.99 -18.62 -1.57
CA SER A 54 -16.88 -17.67 -2.67
C SER A 54 -16.77 -18.30 -4.07
N MET A 55 -16.67 -19.64 -4.14
CA MET A 55 -16.74 -20.38 -5.39
C MET A 55 -18.17 -20.79 -5.77
N ASP A 56 -19.17 -20.47 -4.92
CA ASP A 56 -20.58 -20.64 -5.22
C ASP A 56 -21.17 -19.34 -5.75
N GLU A 57 -21.48 -19.32 -7.05
CA GLU A 57 -22.02 -18.15 -7.74
C GLU A 57 -23.38 -17.71 -7.18
N ASP A 58 -24.24 -18.66 -6.82
CA ASP A 58 -25.58 -18.37 -6.29
C ASP A 58 -25.45 -17.71 -4.90
N THR A 59 -24.52 -18.16 -4.10
CA THR A 59 -24.18 -17.54 -2.81
C THR A 59 -23.68 -16.10 -3.01
N LEU A 60 -22.77 -15.84 -3.94
CA LEU A 60 -22.28 -14.48 -4.24
C LEU A 60 -23.43 -13.56 -4.72
N LYS A 61 -24.34 -14.07 -5.54
CA LYS A 61 -25.54 -13.34 -5.97
C LYS A 61 -26.48 -13.03 -4.79
N ALA A 62 -26.72 -14.01 -3.92
CA ALA A 62 -27.57 -13.82 -2.74
C ALA A 62 -27.02 -12.79 -1.76
N LEU A 63 -25.71 -12.70 -1.64
CA LEU A 63 -25.01 -11.66 -0.87
C LEU A 63 -25.02 -10.28 -1.53
N GLY A 64 -25.55 -10.19 -2.76
CA GLY A 64 -25.60 -8.93 -3.48
C GLY A 64 -24.22 -8.38 -3.87
N ILE A 65 -23.24 -9.26 -4.11
CA ILE A 65 -21.82 -8.87 -4.28
C ILE A 65 -21.61 -7.83 -5.38
N ARG A 66 -22.46 -7.82 -6.40
CA ARG A 66 -22.46 -6.85 -7.50
C ARG A 66 -22.67 -5.40 -7.05
N ASN A 67 -23.32 -5.19 -5.90
CA ASN A 67 -23.68 -3.86 -5.42
C ASN A 67 -22.51 -3.16 -4.71
N PHE A 68 -21.45 -3.89 -4.39
CA PHE A 68 -20.26 -3.32 -3.76
C PHE A 68 -19.43 -2.51 -4.76
N ASP A 69 -18.93 -1.36 -4.33
CA ASP A 69 -18.06 -0.51 -5.17
C ASP A 69 -16.71 -1.17 -5.44
N VAL A 70 -16.20 -1.91 -4.46
CA VAL A 70 -14.92 -2.63 -4.54
C VAL A 70 -15.04 -3.98 -3.84
N VAL A 71 -14.66 -5.04 -4.53
CA VAL A 71 -14.52 -6.37 -3.95
C VAL A 71 -13.05 -6.79 -3.96
N ILE A 72 -12.54 -7.20 -2.80
CA ILE A 72 -11.14 -7.59 -2.63
C ILE A 72 -11.05 -9.10 -2.41
N VAL A 73 -10.39 -9.82 -3.31
CA VAL A 73 -10.09 -11.26 -3.20
C VAL A 73 -8.75 -11.40 -2.51
N ALA A 74 -8.79 -11.64 -1.18
CA ALA A 74 -7.62 -11.77 -0.30
C ALA A 74 -7.26 -13.23 0.03
N ILE A 75 -7.83 -14.21 -0.70
CA ILE A 75 -7.56 -15.63 -0.53
C ILE A 75 -6.08 -15.89 -0.82
N GLY A 76 -5.34 -16.33 0.21
CA GLY A 76 -3.90 -16.52 0.13
C GLY A 76 -3.44 -17.96 0.02
N ASN A 77 -4.21 -18.93 0.55
CA ASN A 77 -3.75 -20.30 0.67
C ASN A 77 -4.15 -21.20 -0.53
N ASN A 78 -5.09 -20.75 -1.35
CA ASN A 78 -5.62 -21.49 -2.48
C ASN A 78 -5.67 -20.63 -3.75
N ILE A 79 -4.68 -20.81 -4.63
CA ILE A 79 -4.59 -20.07 -5.90
C ILE A 79 -5.79 -20.35 -6.79
N GLN A 80 -6.26 -21.60 -6.83
CA GLN A 80 -7.40 -22.01 -7.65
C GLN A 80 -8.67 -21.28 -7.21
N SER A 81 -8.98 -21.29 -5.91
CA SER A 81 -10.15 -20.58 -5.38
C SER A 81 -10.06 -19.07 -5.65
N ASN A 82 -8.87 -18.47 -5.48
CA ASN A 82 -8.65 -17.06 -5.77
C ASN A 82 -8.95 -16.71 -7.24
N ILE A 83 -8.44 -17.51 -8.17
CA ILE A 83 -8.67 -17.33 -9.62
C ILE A 83 -10.16 -17.49 -9.95
N LEU A 84 -10.81 -18.58 -9.50
CA LEU A 84 -12.21 -18.85 -9.79
C LEU A 84 -13.14 -17.77 -9.21
N THR A 85 -12.92 -17.37 -7.95
CA THR A 85 -13.66 -16.26 -7.33
C THR A 85 -13.49 -14.97 -8.13
N THR A 86 -12.26 -14.65 -8.57
CA THR A 86 -11.99 -13.44 -9.36
C THR A 86 -12.74 -13.46 -10.70
N ILE A 87 -12.76 -14.62 -11.41
CA ILE A 87 -13.52 -14.78 -12.65
C ILE A 87 -15.01 -14.52 -12.39
N MET A 88 -15.61 -15.20 -11.41
CA MET A 88 -17.03 -15.07 -11.09
C MET A 88 -17.42 -13.62 -10.74
N LEU A 89 -16.61 -12.93 -9.96
CA LEU A 89 -16.85 -11.52 -9.64
C LEU A 89 -16.90 -10.64 -10.90
N LYS A 90 -16.00 -10.88 -11.85
CA LYS A 90 -15.98 -10.15 -13.13
C LYS A 90 -17.17 -10.50 -14.00
N GLU A 91 -17.59 -11.77 -14.06
CA GLU A 91 -18.78 -12.23 -14.78
C GLU A 91 -20.07 -11.69 -14.16
N LEU A 92 -20.14 -11.59 -12.84
CA LEU A 92 -21.25 -10.96 -12.12
C LEU A 92 -21.31 -9.43 -12.28
N GLY A 93 -20.29 -8.83 -12.91
CA GLY A 93 -20.27 -7.41 -13.22
C GLY A 93 -19.92 -6.52 -12.03
N VAL A 94 -19.10 -7.01 -11.09
CA VAL A 94 -18.53 -6.19 -10.00
C VAL A 94 -17.72 -5.06 -10.59
N ASN A 95 -17.96 -3.83 -10.13
CA ASN A 95 -17.35 -2.62 -10.69
C ASN A 95 -15.83 -2.62 -10.59
N LYS A 96 -15.28 -2.96 -9.42
CA LYS A 96 -13.83 -3.02 -9.19
C LYS A 96 -13.45 -4.26 -8.39
N VAL A 97 -12.62 -5.12 -8.99
CA VAL A 97 -12.08 -6.31 -8.35
C VAL A 97 -10.59 -6.12 -8.09
N VAL A 98 -10.21 -6.20 -6.82
CA VAL A 98 -8.81 -6.21 -6.38
C VAL A 98 -8.43 -7.61 -5.99
N ALA A 99 -7.35 -8.16 -6.52
CA ALA A 99 -6.94 -9.53 -6.23
C ALA A 99 -5.53 -9.62 -5.66
N LYS A 100 -5.37 -10.40 -4.58
CA LYS A 100 -4.07 -10.66 -3.98
C LYS A 100 -3.37 -11.81 -4.71
N ALA A 101 -2.18 -11.55 -5.25
CA ALA A 101 -1.34 -12.54 -5.89
C ALA A 101 -0.26 -13.08 -4.92
N GLN A 102 -0.01 -14.39 -4.97
CA GLN A 102 1.07 -15.03 -4.21
C GLN A 102 2.45 -14.90 -4.89
N ASN A 103 2.46 -14.86 -6.23
CA ASN A 103 3.67 -14.76 -7.04
C ASN A 103 3.39 -14.10 -8.39
N ALA A 104 4.45 -13.82 -9.15
CA ALA A 104 4.34 -13.11 -10.43
C ALA A 104 3.51 -13.86 -11.49
N LEU A 105 3.57 -15.20 -11.53
CA LEU A 105 2.78 -16.00 -12.47
C LEU A 105 1.30 -15.93 -12.13
N HIS A 106 0.95 -16.11 -10.86
CA HIS A 106 -0.42 -15.95 -10.37
C HIS A 106 -0.97 -14.55 -10.71
N GLY A 107 -0.18 -13.49 -10.46
CA GLY A 107 -0.60 -12.14 -10.80
C GLY A 107 -0.86 -11.90 -12.27
N LYS A 108 -0.03 -12.45 -13.17
CA LYS A 108 -0.28 -12.40 -14.61
C LYS A 108 -1.58 -13.09 -15.02
N VAL A 109 -1.95 -14.18 -14.34
CA VAL A 109 -3.26 -14.83 -14.57
C VAL A 109 -4.38 -13.91 -14.12
N LEU A 110 -4.31 -13.35 -12.91
CA LEU A 110 -5.33 -12.44 -12.36
C LEU A 110 -5.55 -11.21 -13.24
N GLU A 111 -4.48 -10.61 -13.77
CA GLU A 111 -4.57 -9.51 -14.74
C GLU A 111 -5.31 -9.94 -16.02
N LYS A 112 -4.98 -11.12 -16.56
CA LYS A 112 -5.58 -11.63 -17.79
C LYS A 112 -7.06 -11.98 -17.65
N ILE A 113 -7.51 -12.41 -16.48
CA ILE A 113 -8.92 -12.70 -16.21
C ILE A 113 -9.71 -11.46 -15.81
N GLY A 114 -9.10 -10.28 -15.81
CA GLY A 114 -9.78 -9.00 -15.67
C GLY A 114 -9.81 -8.42 -14.26
N ALA A 115 -8.94 -8.84 -13.35
CA ALA A 115 -8.77 -8.12 -12.09
C ALA A 115 -8.33 -6.67 -12.37
N ASP A 116 -9.02 -5.70 -11.77
CA ASP A 116 -8.76 -4.26 -12.01
C ASP A 116 -7.50 -3.78 -11.30
N LEU A 117 -7.09 -4.49 -10.24
CA LEU A 117 -5.84 -4.26 -9.52
C LEU A 117 -5.32 -5.57 -8.95
N VAL A 118 -4.06 -5.89 -9.20
CA VAL A 118 -3.36 -7.01 -8.58
C VAL A 118 -2.33 -6.50 -7.58
N ILE A 119 -2.36 -7.04 -6.36
CA ILE A 119 -1.47 -6.63 -5.28
C ILE A 119 -0.61 -7.80 -4.79
N TYR A 120 0.59 -7.49 -4.30
CA TYR A 120 1.57 -8.47 -3.79
C TYR A 120 2.06 -8.04 -2.39
N PRO A 121 1.20 -8.08 -1.36
CA PRO A 121 1.50 -7.46 -0.06
C PRO A 121 2.82 -7.94 0.56
N GLU A 122 3.08 -9.25 0.51
CA GLU A 122 4.29 -9.83 1.10
C GLU A 122 5.55 -9.39 0.34
N ARG A 123 5.51 -9.40 -1.00
CA ARG A 123 6.64 -8.97 -1.84
C ARG A 123 6.93 -7.48 -1.65
N ASP A 124 5.89 -6.66 -1.72
CA ASP A 124 6.04 -5.22 -1.70
C ASP A 124 6.52 -4.74 -0.31
N MET A 125 6.03 -5.40 0.77
CA MET A 125 6.52 -5.15 2.12
C MET A 125 7.96 -5.66 2.33
N ALA A 126 8.32 -6.83 1.77
CA ALA A 126 9.68 -7.35 1.86
C ALA A 126 10.70 -6.43 1.15
N ILE A 127 10.32 -5.89 -0.03
CA ILE A 127 11.16 -4.91 -0.75
C ILE A 127 11.35 -3.65 0.10
N LYS A 128 10.26 -3.12 0.68
CA LYS A 128 10.31 -1.94 1.56
C LYS A 128 11.22 -2.18 2.76
N LEU A 129 11.05 -3.30 3.45
CA LEU A 129 11.87 -3.67 4.60
C LEU A 129 13.35 -3.85 4.21
N ALA A 130 13.64 -4.55 3.12
CA ALA A 130 15.02 -4.76 2.66
C ALA A 130 15.73 -3.42 2.43
N ARG A 131 15.07 -2.47 1.78
CA ARG A 131 15.63 -1.12 1.58
C ARG A 131 15.91 -0.40 2.90
N SER A 132 14.99 -0.46 3.86
CA SER A 132 15.18 0.16 5.17
C SER A 132 16.28 -0.48 6.01
N LEU A 133 16.60 -1.76 5.77
CA LEU A 133 17.68 -2.47 6.47
C LEU A 133 19.06 -2.20 5.87
N VAL A 134 19.13 -1.88 4.58
CA VAL A 134 20.40 -1.62 3.87
C VAL A 134 20.84 -0.16 4.02
N SER A 135 19.90 0.77 4.07
CA SER A 135 20.20 2.21 4.20
C SER A 135 19.87 2.69 5.62
N ASN A 136 20.87 3.21 6.33
CA ASN A 136 20.69 3.73 7.69
C ASN A 136 19.75 4.95 7.75
N ASN A 137 19.65 5.69 6.65
CA ASN A 137 18.91 6.95 6.60
C ASN A 137 17.54 6.83 5.90
N PHE A 138 17.26 5.74 5.17
CA PHE A 138 16.02 5.56 4.41
C PHE A 138 14.80 5.30 5.32
N LEU A 139 13.71 6.02 5.08
CA LEU A 139 12.44 5.83 5.77
C LEU A 139 11.32 5.37 4.82
N GLU A 140 11.04 6.14 3.76
CA GLU A 140 9.94 5.90 2.85
C GLU A 140 10.28 6.36 1.42
N GLN A 141 9.65 5.73 0.41
CA GLN A 141 9.79 6.13 -1.00
C GLN A 141 8.44 6.03 -1.71
N ILE A 142 8.08 7.08 -2.43
CA ILE A 142 6.93 7.12 -3.34
C ILE A 142 7.45 7.24 -4.76
N ASN A 143 7.31 6.21 -5.56
CA ASN A 143 7.73 6.21 -6.96
C ASN A 143 6.76 7.08 -7.79
N LEU A 144 7.28 8.10 -8.47
CA LEU A 144 6.53 8.94 -9.41
C LEU A 144 6.64 8.41 -10.84
N SER A 145 7.79 7.81 -11.16
CA SER A 145 8.09 7.17 -12.43
C SER A 145 9.12 6.04 -12.22
N PRO A 146 9.49 5.27 -13.24
CA PRO A 146 10.57 4.29 -13.12
C PRO A 146 11.93 4.87 -12.70
N THR A 147 12.15 6.18 -12.91
CA THR A 147 13.43 6.86 -12.68
C THR A 147 13.40 7.95 -11.62
N HIS A 148 12.23 8.37 -11.14
CA HIS A 148 12.09 9.47 -10.19
C HIS A 148 11.13 9.12 -9.05
N SER A 149 11.47 9.59 -7.84
CA SER A 149 10.66 9.38 -6.65
C SER A 149 10.71 10.56 -5.69
N VAL A 150 9.73 10.59 -4.79
CA VAL A 150 9.83 11.32 -3.53
C VAL A 150 10.34 10.35 -2.47
N MET A 151 11.34 10.76 -1.71
CA MET A 151 11.95 9.92 -0.68
C MET A 151 12.00 10.66 0.66
N GLU A 152 11.71 9.93 1.73
CA GLU A 152 11.94 10.39 3.11
C GLU A 152 13.17 9.70 3.67
N PHE A 153 14.08 10.50 4.24
CA PHE A 153 15.31 9.97 4.84
C PHE A 153 15.81 10.89 5.96
N PHE A 154 16.51 10.31 6.93
CA PHE A 154 17.20 11.10 7.96
C PHE A 154 18.33 11.92 7.35
N THR A 155 18.55 13.10 7.93
CA THR A 155 19.68 13.94 7.51
C THR A 155 21.01 13.19 7.70
N PRO A 156 21.76 12.91 6.62
CA PRO A 156 23.10 12.35 6.73
C PRO A 156 24.01 13.25 7.57
N VAL A 157 24.94 12.64 8.29
CA VAL A 157 25.87 13.39 9.15
C VAL A 157 26.68 14.43 8.36
N THR A 158 27.04 14.09 7.13
CA THR A 158 27.78 14.98 6.22
C THR A 158 27.01 16.22 5.77
N LEU A 159 25.67 16.21 5.88
CA LEU A 159 24.78 17.34 5.53
C LEU A 159 24.28 18.08 6.77
N ALA A 160 24.47 17.54 7.97
CA ALA A 160 24.05 18.19 9.19
C ALA A 160 24.79 19.54 9.38
N ASP A 161 24.08 20.50 10.00
CA ASP A 161 24.52 21.87 10.29
C ASP A 161 24.82 22.74 9.05
N LYS A 162 24.54 22.24 7.83
CA LYS A 162 24.64 23.01 6.58
C LYS A 162 23.27 23.57 6.19
N SER A 163 23.26 24.76 5.59
CA SER A 163 22.05 25.28 4.94
C SER A 163 21.79 24.53 3.62
N LEU A 164 20.55 24.57 3.14
CA LEU A 164 20.19 23.90 1.87
C LEU A 164 21.03 24.41 0.69
N VAL A 165 21.39 25.68 0.67
CA VAL A 165 22.28 26.23 -0.37
C VAL A 165 23.69 25.69 -0.24
N GLU A 166 24.23 25.54 0.98
CA GLU A 166 25.55 24.99 1.25
C GLU A 166 25.64 23.50 0.87
N THR A 167 24.57 22.74 1.04
CA THR A 167 24.53 21.30 0.63
C THR A 167 24.65 21.14 -0.87
N GLY A 168 24.15 22.08 -1.65
CA GLY A 168 24.15 22.03 -3.10
C GLY A 168 23.25 20.95 -3.71
N LEU A 169 22.37 20.32 -2.94
CA LEU A 169 21.48 19.21 -3.38
C LEU A 169 20.76 19.54 -4.68
N ARG A 170 20.13 20.72 -4.76
CA ARG A 170 19.41 21.13 -5.97
C ARG A 170 20.33 21.42 -7.16
N LYS A 171 21.44 22.13 -6.91
CA LYS A 171 22.32 22.61 -7.99
C LYS A 171 23.23 21.53 -8.55
N LYS A 172 23.71 20.60 -7.69
CA LYS A 172 24.69 19.59 -8.06
C LYS A 172 24.06 18.26 -8.42
N MET A 173 22.92 17.90 -7.79
CA MET A 173 22.28 16.59 -7.90
C MET A 173 20.86 16.65 -8.45
N GLY A 174 20.30 17.84 -8.72
CA GLY A 174 18.92 17.96 -9.18
C GLY A 174 17.85 17.57 -8.15
N VAL A 175 18.25 17.38 -6.88
CA VAL A 175 17.36 16.96 -5.80
C VAL A 175 16.73 18.17 -5.14
N THR A 176 15.40 18.22 -5.12
CA THR A 176 14.62 19.30 -4.52
C THR A 176 14.07 18.86 -3.16
N VAL A 177 14.43 19.55 -2.10
CA VAL A 177 13.86 19.35 -0.76
C VAL A 177 12.46 19.95 -0.74
N LEU A 178 11.45 19.14 -0.49
CA LEU A 178 10.05 19.53 -0.43
C LEU A 178 9.64 19.94 0.98
N ALA A 179 10.13 19.22 1.98
CA ALA A 179 9.88 19.51 3.39
C ALA A 179 11.01 18.97 4.28
N ILE A 180 11.08 19.51 5.49
CA ILE A 180 11.93 19.00 6.57
C ILE A 180 11.04 18.76 7.77
N ARG A 181 10.99 17.55 8.29
CA ARG A 181 10.32 17.22 9.55
C ARG A 181 11.36 17.27 10.68
N ARG A 182 11.07 18.13 11.65
CA ARG A 182 11.93 18.36 12.82
C ARG A 182 11.10 18.10 14.07
N ASN A 183 11.30 16.96 14.71
CA ASN A 183 10.42 16.47 15.77
C ASN A 183 8.97 16.38 15.26
N ASP A 184 8.03 17.11 15.89
CA ASP A 184 6.62 17.17 15.50
C ASP A 184 6.30 18.29 14.50
N ASP A 185 7.28 19.17 14.21
CA ASP A 185 7.11 20.28 13.28
C ASP A 185 7.48 19.90 11.85
N VAL A 186 6.74 20.45 10.87
CA VAL A 186 7.01 20.29 9.44
C VAL A 186 7.29 21.63 8.78
N ILE A 187 8.50 21.81 8.29
CA ILE A 187 8.91 22.99 7.51
C ILE A 187 8.65 22.67 6.04
N VAL A 188 7.57 23.22 5.47
CA VAL A 188 7.18 23.01 4.07
C VAL A 188 7.90 24.00 3.18
N ALA A 189 8.40 23.56 2.02
CA ALA A 189 9.14 24.37 1.06
C ALA A 189 10.25 25.21 1.71
N PRO A 190 11.21 24.57 2.40
CA PRO A 190 12.25 25.28 3.14
C PRO A 190 13.06 26.20 2.23
N GLY A 191 13.38 27.40 2.74
CA GLY A 191 14.21 28.36 2.03
C GLY A 191 15.67 27.92 1.93
N PRO A 192 16.48 28.54 1.04
CA PRO A 192 17.88 28.15 0.80
C PRO A 192 18.75 28.25 2.05
N GLU A 193 18.42 29.14 2.97
CA GLU A 193 19.17 29.37 4.23
C GLU A 193 18.71 28.44 5.37
N GLU A 194 17.66 27.64 5.17
CA GLU A 194 17.24 26.67 6.18
C GLU A 194 18.35 25.66 6.44
N ARG A 195 18.71 25.51 7.72
CA ARG A 195 19.78 24.59 8.14
C ARG A 195 19.23 23.23 8.52
N LEU A 196 19.83 22.20 7.94
CA LEU A 196 19.57 20.81 8.31
C LEU A 196 20.18 20.53 9.67
N ARG A 197 19.47 19.80 10.53
CA ARG A 197 19.97 19.37 11.85
C ARG A 197 20.05 17.85 11.91
N LYS A 198 20.93 17.37 12.76
CA LYS A 198 20.97 15.94 13.05
C LYS A 198 19.61 15.46 13.59
N GLY A 199 19.05 14.41 13.00
CA GLY A 199 17.75 13.87 13.35
C GLY A 199 16.57 14.47 12.61
N ASP A 200 16.77 15.54 11.79
CA ASP A 200 15.76 15.97 10.85
C ASP A 200 15.48 14.89 9.82
N VAL A 201 14.22 14.77 9.41
CA VAL A 201 13.82 13.95 8.27
C VAL A 201 13.59 14.86 7.06
N ILE A 202 14.31 14.57 6.00
CA ILE A 202 14.22 15.28 4.72
C ILE A 202 13.21 14.55 3.82
N VAL A 203 12.26 15.29 3.27
CA VAL A 203 11.38 14.84 2.19
C VAL A 203 11.87 15.48 0.91
N ALA A 204 12.39 14.70 -0.02
CA ALA A 204 13.01 15.22 -1.24
C ALA A 204 12.53 14.50 -2.50
N LEU A 205 12.52 15.24 -3.62
CA LEU A 205 12.21 14.77 -4.96
C LEU A 205 13.48 14.78 -5.82
N GLY A 206 13.75 13.68 -6.49
CA GLY A 206 14.90 13.56 -7.40
C GLY A 206 14.89 12.28 -8.21
N SER A 207 15.97 12.04 -8.96
CA SER A 207 16.19 10.75 -9.58
C SER A 207 16.46 9.67 -8.51
N ASN A 208 16.10 8.42 -8.80
CA ASN A 208 16.32 7.33 -7.86
C ASN A 208 17.81 7.19 -7.48
N ASP A 209 18.71 7.33 -8.46
CA ASP A 209 20.15 7.19 -8.27
C ASP A 209 20.71 8.31 -7.37
N ASP A 210 20.29 9.56 -7.57
CA ASP A 210 20.75 10.69 -6.76
C ASP A 210 20.22 10.61 -5.32
N LEU A 211 18.95 10.21 -5.15
CA LEU A 211 18.36 10.02 -3.82
C LEU A 211 19.03 8.87 -3.07
N GLU A 212 19.31 7.74 -3.73
CA GLU A 212 20.03 6.62 -3.15
C GLU A 212 21.47 7.01 -2.78
N TYR A 213 22.14 7.77 -3.62
CA TYR A 213 23.46 8.32 -3.29
C TYR A 213 23.43 9.15 -2.01
N ILE A 214 22.44 10.04 -1.86
CA ILE A 214 22.34 10.91 -0.69
C ILE A 214 22.05 10.11 0.59
N THR A 215 21.19 9.10 0.53
CA THR A 215 20.86 8.27 1.70
C THR A 215 22.05 7.43 2.19
N ASN A 216 23.05 7.23 1.35
CA ASN A 216 24.27 6.50 1.67
C ASN A 216 25.46 7.42 1.99
N LEU A 217 25.24 8.75 2.09
CA LEU A 217 26.24 9.69 2.56
C LEU A 217 26.35 9.63 4.10
N ASP A 218 27.35 8.96 4.62
CA ASP A 218 27.75 9.00 6.05
C ASP A 218 29.22 9.30 6.22
#